data_1c27c9cfa165fc1e9784500aed478a7d
#
_entry.id   1c27c9cfa165fc1e9784500aed478a7d
#
_cell.length_a   1.000
_cell.length_b   1.000
_cell.length_c   1.000
_cell.angle_alpha   90.00
_cell.angle_beta   90.00
_cell.angle_gamma   90.00
#
_symmetry.space_group_name_H-M   'P 1'
#
loop_
_entity.id
_entity.type
_entity.pdbx_description
1 polymer ?
#
loop_
_entity_poly.entity_id
_entity_poly.type
_entity_poly.pdbx_seq_one_letter_code
_entity_poly.pdbx_strand_id
1 'polypeptide(L)'
;MNDFINEKNTIKQFLTKKYKNIEIYIFETIESTNDYGKNLILNNKTNPSIIIANEQTSGRGRMNRAFYSPKNNGIYMSVVLPMNSTSLLLTSYICTCICKALDKLCDINTEIKWVNDILLNEKKIGGILIENINFFGLTPKNYVIIGIGINLKSSKDIPYELKDIMCGIYTENSEINKYEIIGEIIKNILSDYEIYPNGFFLNYSLDRKSVV
;
A
#
# COMPACT_ATOMS: atom_id res chain seq x y z
N MET A 1 19.30 -8.18 -16.23
CA MET A 1 18.03 -8.00 -15.48
C MET A 1 18.39 -7.74 -14.04
N ASN A 2 17.97 -6.61 -13.50
CA ASN A 2 18.17 -6.35 -12.06
C ASN A 2 17.06 -7.16 -11.36
N ASP A 3 17.39 -8.28 -10.74
CA ASP A 3 16.38 -9.22 -10.22
C ASP A 3 15.80 -8.75 -8.86
N PHE A 4 16.15 -7.55 -8.39
CA PHE A 4 15.70 -6.98 -7.09
C PHE A 4 15.81 -7.99 -5.93
N ILE A 5 16.86 -8.82 -5.94
CA ILE A 5 17.01 -9.91 -4.96
C ILE A 5 17.16 -9.36 -3.55
N ASN A 6 17.97 -8.32 -3.37
CA ASN A 6 18.21 -7.71 -2.06
C ASN A 6 16.94 -7.05 -1.51
N GLU A 7 16.20 -6.36 -2.34
CA GLU A 7 14.94 -5.69 -2.02
C GLU A 7 13.89 -6.72 -1.58
N LYS A 8 13.73 -7.79 -2.36
CA LYS A 8 12.83 -8.91 -1.99
C LYS A 8 13.24 -9.57 -0.68
N ASN A 9 14.54 -9.76 -0.46
CA ASN A 9 15.04 -10.35 0.77
C ASN A 9 14.79 -9.43 1.98
N THR A 10 14.97 -8.12 1.83
CA THR A 10 14.64 -7.13 2.87
C THR A 10 13.18 -7.24 3.27
N ILE A 11 12.24 -7.24 2.31
CA ILE A 11 10.82 -7.40 2.60
C ILE A 11 10.51 -8.73 3.30
N LYS A 12 11.11 -9.84 2.81
CA LYS A 12 10.88 -11.18 3.35
C LYS A 12 11.31 -11.35 4.81
N GLN A 13 12.23 -10.54 5.32
CA GLN A 13 12.63 -10.56 6.74
C GLN A 13 11.48 -10.20 7.68
N PHE A 14 10.54 -9.40 7.23
CA PHE A 14 9.37 -8.98 8.01
C PHE A 14 8.22 -10.00 7.98
N LEU A 15 8.25 -10.95 7.03
CA LEU A 15 7.15 -11.88 6.82
C LEU A 15 7.19 -13.06 7.81
N THR A 16 6.03 -13.44 8.32
CA THR A 16 5.88 -14.65 9.13
C THR A 16 6.10 -15.91 8.29
N LYS A 17 6.34 -17.05 8.96
CA LYS A 17 6.54 -18.35 8.26
C LYS A 17 5.43 -18.66 7.26
N LYS A 18 4.20 -18.30 7.56
CA LYS A 18 3.02 -18.52 6.72
C LYS A 18 3.11 -17.81 5.36
N TYR A 19 3.67 -16.61 5.34
CA TYR A 19 3.76 -15.76 4.14
C TYR A 19 5.16 -15.69 3.53
N LYS A 20 6.11 -16.52 4.00
CA LYS A 20 7.48 -16.52 3.43
C LYS A 20 7.53 -16.83 1.93
N ASN A 21 6.53 -17.55 1.43
CA ASN A 21 6.43 -17.94 0.02
C ASN A 21 5.51 -17.02 -0.80
N ILE A 22 5.11 -15.85 -0.24
CA ILE A 22 4.35 -14.86 -0.98
C ILE A 22 5.16 -14.40 -2.22
N GLU A 23 4.50 -14.29 -3.34
CA GLU A 23 5.13 -13.83 -4.58
C GLU A 23 5.38 -12.32 -4.52
N ILE A 24 6.61 -11.89 -4.83
CA ILE A 24 7.00 -10.48 -4.83
C ILE A 24 7.47 -10.09 -6.21
N TYR A 25 6.76 -9.17 -6.84
CA TYR A 25 7.08 -8.57 -8.13
C TYR A 25 7.57 -7.13 -7.91
N ILE A 26 8.72 -6.77 -8.47
CA ILE A 26 9.27 -5.42 -8.39
C ILE A 26 9.59 -4.94 -9.79
N PHE A 27 9.12 -3.74 -10.13
CA PHE A 27 9.30 -3.12 -11.44
C PHE A 27 10.00 -1.77 -11.31
N GLU A 28 10.87 -1.47 -12.26
CA GLU A 28 11.38 -0.09 -12.39
C GLU A 28 10.25 0.85 -12.79
N THR A 29 9.50 0.49 -13.82
CA THR A 29 8.37 1.27 -14.32
C THR A 29 7.26 0.32 -14.75
N ILE A 30 6.03 0.64 -14.39
CA ILE A 30 4.81 -0.07 -14.82
C ILE A 30 3.67 0.93 -14.99
N GLU A 31 2.62 0.56 -15.71
CA GLU A 31 1.43 1.40 -15.81
C GLU A 31 0.75 1.56 -14.46
N SER A 32 0.37 0.45 -13.82
CA SER A 32 -0.29 0.43 -12.52
C SER A 32 -0.03 -0.90 -11.81
N THR A 33 0.35 -0.84 -10.53
CA THR A 33 0.51 -2.04 -9.69
C THR A 33 -0.83 -2.74 -9.44
N ASN A 34 -1.94 -1.99 -9.33
CA ASN A 34 -3.28 -2.57 -9.21
C ASN A 34 -3.70 -3.32 -10.47
N ASP A 35 -3.44 -2.75 -11.65
CA ASP A 35 -3.79 -3.41 -12.91
C ASP A 35 -2.97 -4.67 -13.14
N TYR A 36 -1.69 -4.66 -12.76
CA TYR A 36 -0.88 -5.87 -12.78
C TYR A 36 -1.45 -6.94 -11.85
N GLY A 37 -1.84 -6.58 -10.62
CA GLY A 37 -2.49 -7.49 -9.68
C GLY A 37 -3.79 -8.07 -10.23
N LYS A 38 -4.62 -7.25 -10.89
CA LYS A 38 -5.81 -7.71 -11.59
C LYS A 38 -5.50 -8.70 -12.70
N ASN A 39 -4.47 -8.43 -13.50
CA ASN A 39 -4.04 -9.34 -14.57
C ASN A 39 -3.51 -10.67 -14.03
N LEU A 40 -2.83 -10.69 -12.87
CA LEU A 40 -2.44 -11.95 -12.21
C LEU A 40 -3.67 -12.81 -11.93
N ILE A 41 -4.70 -12.25 -11.31
CA ILE A 41 -5.94 -12.97 -10.97
C ILE A 41 -6.61 -13.49 -12.25
N LEU A 42 -6.77 -12.66 -13.27
CA LEU A 42 -7.42 -13.03 -14.52
C LEU A 42 -6.66 -14.13 -15.28
N ASN A 43 -5.34 -14.22 -15.10
CA ASN A 43 -4.50 -15.28 -15.65
C ASN A 43 -4.32 -16.49 -14.70
N ASN A 44 -5.25 -16.71 -13.78
CA ASN A 44 -5.24 -17.82 -12.82
C ASN A 44 -4.03 -17.86 -11.87
N LYS A 45 -3.27 -16.78 -11.74
CA LYS A 45 -2.23 -16.64 -10.72
C LYS A 45 -2.87 -16.09 -9.45
N THR A 46 -3.41 -16.99 -8.65
CA THR A 46 -4.30 -16.67 -7.53
C THR A 46 -3.62 -16.75 -6.15
N ASN A 47 -2.31 -16.91 -6.12
CA ASN A 47 -1.54 -16.86 -4.88
C ASN A 47 -1.47 -15.43 -4.33
N PRO A 48 -1.43 -15.26 -2.99
CA PRO A 48 -1.12 -13.98 -2.41
C PRO A 48 0.14 -13.37 -3.01
N SER A 49 0.08 -12.10 -3.40
CA SER A 49 1.17 -11.45 -4.12
C SER A 49 1.37 -10.01 -3.69
N ILE A 50 2.61 -9.54 -3.74
CA ILE A 50 3.00 -8.15 -3.52
C ILE A 50 3.58 -7.62 -4.82
N ILE A 51 3.04 -6.53 -5.32
CA ILE A 51 3.49 -5.86 -6.54
C ILE A 51 4.02 -4.48 -6.15
N ILE A 52 5.25 -4.16 -6.55
CA ILE A 52 5.93 -2.91 -6.20
C ILE A 52 6.46 -2.27 -7.49
N ALA A 53 6.39 -0.95 -7.57
CA ALA A 53 6.99 -0.20 -8.66
C ALA A 53 7.82 0.97 -8.14
N ASN A 54 8.91 1.29 -8.85
CA ASN A 54 9.67 2.51 -8.61
C ASN A 54 8.99 3.73 -9.26
N GLU A 55 8.16 3.48 -10.30
CA GLU A 55 7.39 4.48 -11.03
C GLU A 55 6.09 3.87 -11.54
N GLN A 56 5.00 4.64 -11.55
CA GLN A 56 3.78 4.29 -12.28
C GLN A 56 3.44 5.36 -13.31
N THR A 57 3.24 4.95 -14.57
CA THR A 57 2.87 5.88 -15.66
C THR A 57 1.38 6.19 -15.69
N SER A 58 0.56 5.33 -15.08
CA SER A 58 -0.90 5.47 -15.01
C SER A 58 -1.42 5.12 -13.62
N GLY A 59 -0.74 5.63 -12.57
CA GLY A 59 -1.16 5.43 -11.18
C GLY A 59 -2.59 5.94 -10.95
N ARG A 60 -3.42 5.16 -10.24
CA ARG A 60 -4.84 5.45 -10.01
C ARG A 60 -5.16 5.65 -8.54
N GLY A 61 -6.02 6.62 -8.27
CA GLY A 61 -6.70 6.84 -7.01
C GLY A 61 -8.20 6.58 -7.13
N ARG A 62 -8.93 6.89 -6.09
CA ARG A 62 -10.40 6.77 -6.09
C ARG A 62 -11.04 7.72 -7.10
N MET A 63 -12.26 7.35 -7.56
CA MET A 63 -13.05 8.13 -8.53
C MET A 63 -12.29 8.45 -9.82
N ASN A 64 -11.45 7.51 -10.29
CA ASN A 64 -10.62 7.65 -11.49
C ASN A 64 -9.65 8.85 -11.47
N ARG A 65 -9.33 9.39 -10.30
CA ARG A 65 -8.29 10.43 -10.19
C ARG A 65 -6.92 9.82 -10.42
N ALA A 66 -6.04 10.54 -11.09
CA ALA A 66 -4.64 10.13 -11.21
C ALA A 66 -3.96 10.17 -9.83
N PHE A 67 -3.09 9.19 -9.55
CA PHE A 67 -2.16 9.22 -8.43
C PHE A 67 -0.76 9.52 -8.95
N TYR A 68 -0.21 10.67 -8.58
CA TYR A 68 1.12 11.10 -9.01
C TYR A 68 2.19 10.15 -8.44
N SER A 69 2.90 9.44 -9.31
CA SER A 69 3.81 8.33 -8.93
C SER A 69 5.16 8.43 -9.65
N PRO A 70 5.90 9.54 -9.46
CA PRO A 70 7.17 9.74 -10.16
C PRO A 70 8.25 8.79 -9.66
N LYS A 71 9.26 8.56 -10.51
CA LYS A 71 10.34 7.61 -10.25
C LYS A 71 11.07 7.90 -8.93
N ASN A 72 11.23 6.86 -8.12
CA ASN A 72 12.00 6.86 -6.86
C ASN A 72 11.54 7.89 -5.81
N ASN A 73 10.31 8.39 -5.91
CA ASN A 73 9.82 9.44 -5.01
C ASN A 73 8.90 8.91 -3.90
N GLY A 74 8.50 7.66 -4.01
CA GLY A 74 7.53 7.08 -3.08
C GLY A 74 7.52 5.56 -3.05
N ILE A 75 6.57 5.03 -2.30
CA ILE A 75 6.16 3.64 -2.30
C ILE A 75 4.89 3.54 -3.14
N TYR A 76 4.94 2.75 -4.19
CA TYR A 76 3.81 2.42 -5.04
C TYR A 76 3.70 0.91 -5.07
N MET A 77 2.70 0.39 -4.38
CA MET A 77 2.54 -1.06 -4.26
C MET A 77 1.09 -1.49 -4.24
N SER A 78 0.87 -2.75 -4.58
CA SER A 78 -0.41 -3.42 -4.42
C SER A 78 -0.22 -4.77 -3.74
N VAL A 79 -1.13 -5.11 -2.84
CA VAL A 79 -1.21 -6.43 -2.22
C VAL A 79 -2.44 -7.13 -2.72
N VAL A 80 -2.26 -8.34 -3.28
CA VAL A 80 -3.35 -9.20 -3.76
C VAL A 80 -3.57 -10.29 -2.74
N LEU A 81 -4.79 -10.38 -2.22
CA LEU A 81 -5.17 -11.39 -1.22
C LEU A 81 -6.51 -12.03 -1.59
N PRO A 82 -6.73 -13.32 -1.21
CA PRO A 82 -8.07 -13.90 -1.22
C PRO A 82 -8.98 -13.08 -0.29
N MET A 83 -10.19 -12.76 -0.74
CA MET A 83 -11.15 -12.03 0.05
C MET A 83 -11.99 -12.97 0.90
N ASN A 84 -11.83 -12.90 2.23
CA ASN A 84 -12.57 -13.75 3.16
C ASN A 84 -13.93 -13.15 3.57
N SER A 85 -14.06 -11.83 3.48
CA SER A 85 -15.32 -11.09 3.72
C SER A 85 -15.28 -9.70 3.12
N THR A 86 -16.44 -9.15 2.75
CA THR A 86 -16.57 -7.74 2.39
C THR A 86 -16.68 -6.92 3.68
N SER A 87 -15.67 -6.18 4.04
CA SER A 87 -15.77 -5.22 5.14
C SER A 87 -15.55 -3.81 4.63
N LEU A 88 -16.52 -2.94 4.91
CA LEU A 88 -16.42 -1.49 4.67
C LEU A 88 -15.25 -0.87 5.44
N LEU A 89 -14.80 -1.53 6.50
CA LEU A 89 -13.71 -1.06 7.36
C LEU A 89 -12.31 -1.45 6.87
N LEU A 90 -12.19 -2.25 5.80
CA LEU A 90 -10.89 -2.71 5.30
C LEU A 90 -9.95 -1.53 5.00
N THR A 91 -10.47 -0.46 4.37
CA THR A 91 -9.66 0.71 4.07
C THR A 91 -9.08 1.36 5.33
N SER A 92 -9.91 1.52 6.37
CA SER A 92 -9.46 2.11 7.64
C SER A 92 -8.42 1.24 8.36
N TYR A 93 -8.61 -0.08 8.29
CA TYR A 93 -7.62 -1.03 8.81
C TYR A 93 -6.28 -0.87 8.10
N ILE A 94 -6.27 -0.84 6.76
CA ILE A 94 -5.04 -0.66 5.98
C ILE A 94 -4.40 0.70 6.29
N CYS A 95 -5.19 1.79 6.39
CA CYS A 95 -4.67 3.08 6.85
C CYS A 95 -3.94 2.95 8.20
N THR A 96 -4.56 2.27 9.17
CA THR A 96 -3.96 2.07 10.50
C THR A 96 -2.66 1.28 10.43
N CYS A 97 -2.60 0.21 9.61
CA CYS A 97 -1.38 -0.58 9.40
C CYS A 97 -0.23 0.26 8.83
N ILE A 98 -0.55 1.13 7.85
CA ILE A 98 0.44 2.02 7.24
C ILE A 98 0.91 3.06 8.25
N CYS A 99 -0.02 3.74 8.93
CA CYS A 99 0.32 4.73 9.95
C CYS A 99 1.25 4.17 11.02
N LYS A 100 0.94 2.97 11.57
CA LYS A 100 1.80 2.30 12.55
C LYS A 100 3.21 2.05 12.03
N ALA A 101 3.35 1.62 10.78
CA ALA A 101 4.65 1.38 10.18
C ALA A 101 5.45 2.67 10.00
N LEU A 102 4.80 3.73 9.50
CA LEU A 102 5.43 5.03 9.27
C LEU A 102 5.83 5.70 10.59
N ASP A 103 4.94 5.73 11.57
CA ASP A 103 5.22 6.34 12.87
C ASP A 103 6.40 5.64 13.55
N LYS A 104 6.46 4.28 13.47
CA LYS A 104 7.53 3.48 14.07
C LYS A 104 8.88 3.66 13.39
N LEU A 105 8.92 3.66 12.04
CA LEU A 105 10.18 3.62 11.30
C LEU A 105 10.69 5.01 10.90
N CYS A 106 9.80 6.00 10.84
CA CYS A 106 10.12 7.34 10.40
C CYS A 106 10.08 8.38 11.53
N ASP A 107 9.69 7.96 12.74
CA ASP A 107 9.53 8.82 13.93
C ASP A 107 8.64 10.04 13.66
N ILE A 108 7.46 9.78 13.08
CA ILE A 108 6.46 10.80 12.72
C ILE A 108 5.11 10.46 13.32
N ASN A 109 4.22 11.45 13.40
CA ASN A 109 2.83 11.27 13.81
C ASN A 109 1.91 11.46 12.60
N THR A 110 1.41 10.36 12.06
CA THR A 110 0.48 10.38 10.93
C THR A 110 -0.97 10.45 11.39
N GLU A 111 -1.81 11.06 10.58
CA GLU A 111 -3.26 11.17 10.79
C GLU A 111 -4.00 10.49 9.64
N ILE A 112 -5.22 10.01 9.93
CA ILE A 112 -6.08 9.41 8.90
C ILE A 112 -7.19 10.41 8.57
N LYS A 113 -7.21 10.87 7.32
CA LYS A 113 -8.38 11.56 6.77
C LYS A 113 -9.33 10.53 6.19
N TRP A 114 -10.49 10.44 6.81
CA TRP A 114 -11.53 9.49 6.40
C TRP A 114 -11.85 9.66 4.89
N VAL A 115 -11.84 8.62 4.07
CA VAL A 115 -11.81 7.18 4.43
C VAL A 115 -10.45 6.53 4.08
N ASN A 116 -9.57 7.15 3.29
CA ASN A 116 -8.49 6.51 2.57
C ASN A 116 -7.21 7.34 2.42
N ASP A 117 -7.14 8.50 3.02
CA ASP A 117 -5.98 9.38 2.91
C ASP A 117 -5.17 9.38 4.22
N ILE A 118 -3.86 9.41 4.09
CA ILE A 118 -2.92 9.54 5.20
C ILE A 118 -2.29 10.92 5.13
N LEU A 119 -2.32 11.62 6.26
CA LEU A 119 -1.82 12.97 6.39
C LEU A 119 -0.59 13.03 7.31
N LEU A 120 0.24 14.02 7.08
CA LEU A 120 1.29 14.49 7.97
C LEU A 120 1.23 16.02 7.97
N ASN A 121 1.02 16.62 9.16
CA ASN A 121 0.86 18.07 9.30
C ASN A 121 -0.17 18.64 8.31
N GLU A 122 -1.38 18.05 8.31
CA GLU A 122 -2.53 18.44 7.46
C GLU A 122 -2.33 18.22 5.95
N LYS A 123 -1.13 17.81 5.49
CA LYS A 123 -0.84 17.53 4.08
C LYS A 123 -0.89 16.04 3.79
N LYS A 124 -1.40 15.68 2.62
CA LYS A 124 -1.50 14.29 2.19
C LYS A 124 -0.13 13.71 1.87
N ILE A 125 0.23 12.64 2.57
CA ILE A 125 1.44 11.84 2.31
C ILE A 125 1.14 10.50 1.64
N GLY A 126 -0.11 10.06 1.61
CA GLY A 126 -0.46 8.79 1.01
C GLY A 126 -1.95 8.58 0.83
N GLY A 127 -2.28 7.53 0.09
CA GLY A 127 -3.66 7.13 -0.15
C GLY A 127 -3.78 5.64 -0.46
N ILE A 128 -4.96 5.10 -0.22
CA ILE A 128 -5.30 3.70 -0.42
C ILE A 128 -6.42 3.58 -1.46
N LEU A 129 -6.26 2.61 -2.39
CA LEU A 129 -7.27 2.21 -3.34
C LEU A 129 -7.54 0.71 -3.23
N ILE A 130 -8.72 0.34 -2.77
CA ILE A 130 -9.15 -1.06 -2.68
C ILE A 130 -10.06 -1.38 -3.86
N GLU A 131 -9.74 -2.46 -4.57
CA GLU A 131 -10.53 -3.00 -5.66
C GLU A 131 -10.88 -4.47 -5.37
N ASN A 132 -12.16 -4.81 -5.54
CA ASN A 132 -12.64 -6.18 -5.37
C ASN A 132 -12.76 -6.84 -6.73
N ILE A 133 -12.20 -8.03 -6.87
CA ILE A 133 -12.24 -8.81 -8.11
C ILE A 133 -12.97 -10.12 -7.87
N ASN A 134 -14.08 -10.29 -8.56
CA ASN A 134 -14.81 -11.55 -8.60
C ASN A 134 -14.22 -12.40 -9.73
N PHE A 135 -13.58 -13.51 -9.36
CA PHE A 135 -13.00 -14.44 -10.33
C PHE A 135 -13.94 -15.63 -10.53
N PHE A 136 -14.39 -15.81 -11.77
CA PHE A 136 -15.31 -16.87 -12.19
C PHE A 136 -14.55 -17.98 -12.96
N GLY A 137 -13.52 -18.59 -12.31
CA GLY A 137 -12.82 -19.77 -12.85
C GLY A 137 -13.46 -21.09 -12.42
N LEU A 138 -12.72 -22.18 -12.53
CA LEU A 138 -13.17 -23.53 -12.12
C LEU A 138 -13.60 -23.58 -10.63
N THR A 139 -12.99 -22.76 -9.79
CA THR A 139 -13.40 -22.51 -8.42
C THR A 139 -13.61 -21.01 -8.25
N PRO A 140 -14.87 -20.53 -8.28
CA PRO A 140 -15.16 -19.11 -8.07
C PRO A 140 -14.58 -18.61 -6.75
N LYS A 141 -13.83 -17.53 -6.80
CA LYS A 141 -13.22 -16.90 -5.62
C LYS A 141 -13.24 -15.39 -5.77
N ASN A 142 -13.34 -14.72 -4.65
CA ASN A 142 -13.22 -13.28 -4.58
C ASN A 142 -11.80 -12.91 -4.11
N TYR A 143 -11.26 -11.87 -4.70
CA TYR A 143 -9.95 -11.32 -4.36
C TYR A 143 -10.09 -9.83 -4.04
N VAL A 144 -9.20 -9.35 -3.20
CA VAL A 144 -9.02 -7.93 -2.95
C VAL A 144 -7.64 -7.52 -3.44
N ILE A 145 -7.59 -6.37 -4.12
CA ILE A 145 -6.36 -5.69 -4.50
C ILE A 145 -6.28 -4.42 -3.65
N ILE A 146 -5.27 -4.33 -2.82
CA ILE A 146 -5.02 -3.24 -1.90
C ILE A 146 -3.90 -2.38 -2.47
N GLY A 147 -4.26 -1.34 -3.22
CA GLY A 147 -3.32 -0.34 -3.75
C GLY A 147 -2.91 0.65 -2.67
N ILE A 148 -1.62 0.88 -2.51
CA ILE A 148 -1.03 1.76 -1.52
C ILE A 148 -0.04 2.69 -2.22
N GLY A 149 -0.28 3.99 -2.14
CA GLY A 149 0.64 5.03 -2.59
C GLY A 149 1.10 5.89 -1.42
N ILE A 150 2.41 6.05 -1.22
CA ILE A 150 2.99 6.88 -0.16
C ILE A 150 4.09 7.76 -0.77
N ASN A 151 4.02 9.05 -0.53
CA ASN A 151 5.02 10.01 -0.93
C ASN A 151 6.16 10.02 0.09
N LEU A 152 7.31 9.49 -0.25
CA LEU A 152 8.46 9.50 0.65
C LEU A 152 9.23 10.82 0.57
N LYS A 153 9.41 11.36 -0.62
CA LYS A 153 10.18 12.58 -0.85
C LYS A 153 9.27 13.71 -1.35
N SER A 154 9.55 14.91 -0.89
CA SER A 154 8.99 16.13 -1.48
C SER A 154 9.77 16.44 -2.75
N SER A 155 9.19 16.19 -3.92
CA SER A 155 9.81 16.51 -5.21
C SER A 155 9.68 18.01 -5.53
N LYS A 156 10.72 18.58 -6.14
CA LYS A 156 10.66 19.94 -6.70
C LYS A 156 9.72 20.02 -7.90
N ASP A 157 9.52 18.88 -8.57
CA ASP A 157 8.71 18.73 -9.79
C ASP A 157 7.25 18.34 -9.51
N ILE A 158 6.80 18.50 -8.24
CA ILE A 158 5.38 18.30 -7.91
C ILE A 158 4.53 19.28 -8.76
N PRO A 159 3.48 18.79 -9.46
CA PRO A 159 2.53 19.65 -10.14
C PRO A 159 2.03 20.77 -9.23
N TYR A 160 1.92 21.98 -9.77
CA TYR A 160 1.60 23.18 -8.99
C TYR A 160 0.32 22.99 -8.16
N GLU A 161 -0.69 22.35 -8.73
CA GLU A 161 -1.98 22.09 -8.11
C GLU A 161 -1.89 21.14 -6.89
N LEU A 162 -0.80 20.39 -6.76
CA LEU A 162 -0.59 19.43 -5.68
C LEU A 162 0.31 19.96 -4.55
N LYS A 163 1.05 21.06 -4.76
CA LYS A 163 2.05 21.55 -3.81
C LYS A 163 1.50 21.92 -2.43
N ASP A 164 0.27 22.42 -2.39
CA ASP A 164 -0.35 22.86 -1.14
C ASP A 164 -1.10 21.74 -0.42
N ILE A 165 -1.44 20.66 -1.13
CA ILE A 165 -2.29 19.59 -0.59
C ILE A 165 -1.53 18.29 -0.30
N MET A 166 -0.30 18.12 -0.82
CA MET A 166 0.51 16.94 -0.58
C MET A 166 1.94 17.29 -0.18
N CYS A 167 2.60 16.38 0.53
CA CYS A 167 4.01 16.46 0.85
C CYS A 167 4.65 15.07 0.84
N GLY A 168 5.97 15.02 0.91
CA GLY A 168 6.72 13.81 1.23
C GLY A 168 7.01 13.73 2.72
N ILE A 169 7.36 12.54 3.19
CA ILE A 169 7.73 12.28 4.59
C ILE A 169 9.12 12.84 4.87
N TYR A 170 10.02 12.82 3.89
CA TYR A 170 11.42 13.21 4.05
C TYR A 170 11.82 14.38 3.17
N THR A 171 12.86 15.08 3.64
CA THR A 171 13.69 15.93 2.80
C THR A 171 14.67 15.09 1.97
N GLU A 172 15.30 15.67 0.94
CA GLU A 172 16.13 14.97 -0.06
C GLU A 172 17.28 14.10 0.50
N ASN A 173 17.70 14.30 1.76
CA ASN A 173 18.91 13.68 2.35
C ASN A 173 18.61 12.53 3.34
N SER A 174 17.40 11.99 3.40
CA SER A 174 17.09 10.89 4.31
C SER A 174 17.44 9.53 3.72
N GLU A 175 18.21 8.72 4.45
CA GLU A 175 18.65 7.37 4.05
C GLU A 175 17.71 6.26 4.51
N ILE A 176 16.40 6.47 4.50
CA ILE A 176 15.49 5.40 4.93
C ILE A 176 15.24 4.43 3.77
N ASN A 177 15.46 3.15 4.08
CA ASN A 177 15.23 2.08 3.15
C ASN A 177 13.71 1.84 2.98
N LYS A 178 13.16 2.25 1.83
CA LYS A 178 11.73 2.08 1.55
C LYS A 178 11.26 0.63 1.62
N TYR A 179 12.12 -0.36 1.39
CA TYR A 179 11.76 -1.78 1.44
C TYR A 179 11.59 -2.29 2.86
N GLU A 180 12.20 -1.64 3.86
CA GLU A 180 11.92 -1.89 5.28
C GLU A 180 10.53 -1.35 5.65
N ILE A 181 10.19 -0.14 5.19
CA ILE A 181 8.84 0.42 5.38
C ILE A 181 7.80 -0.50 4.73
N ILE A 182 8.03 -0.93 3.48
CA ILE A 182 7.16 -1.88 2.78
C ILE A 182 7.01 -3.17 3.60
N GLY A 183 8.11 -3.73 4.09
CA GLY A 183 8.12 -4.95 4.90
C GLY A 183 7.29 -4.81 6.17
N GLU A 184 7.46 -3.72 6.92
CA GLU A 184 6.68 -3.46 8.14
C GLU A 184 5.18 -3.24 7.84
N ILE A 185 4.85 -2.50 6.77
CA ILE A 185 3.46 -2.33 6.33
C ILE A 185 2.83 -3.69 6.01
N ILE A 186 3.49 -4.51 5.20
CA ILE A 186 2.98 -5.83 4.81
C ILE A 186 2.83 -6.74 6.02
N LYS A 187 3.79 -6.75 6.94
CA LYS A 187 3.69 -7.47 8.20
C LYS A 187 2.46 -7.06 8.98
N ASN A 188 2.22 -5.75 9.16
CA ASN A 188 1.06 -5.24 9.87
C ASN A 188 -0.26 -5.65 9.19
N ILE A 189 -0.31 -5.60 7.86
CA ILE A 189 -1.49 -6.03 7.10
C ILE A 189 -1.74 -7.52 7.28
N LEU A 190 -0.72 -8.36 7.11
CA LEU A 190 -0.87 -9.80 7.08
C LEU A 190 -1.06 -10.43 8.46
N SER A 191 -0.60 -9.79 9.55
CA SER A 191 -0.73 -10.34 10.90
C SER A 191 -2.18 -10.53 11.33
N ASP A 192 -3.06 -9.62 10.96
CA ASP A 192 -4.45 -9.63 11.43
C ASP A 192 -5.48 -9.80 10.31
N TYR A 193 -5.02 -9.91 9.04
CA TYR A 193 -5.92 -9.98 7.88
C TYR A 193 -6.93 -11.13 7.97
N GLU A 194 -6.58 -12.26 8.56
CA GLU A 194 -7.45 -13.43 8.69
C GLU A 194 -8.43 -13.33 9.86
N ILE A 195 -8.05 -12.56 10.87
CA ILE A 195 -8.89 -12.32 12.06
C ILE A 195 -9.87 -11.19 11.80
N TYR A 196 -9.61 -10.42 10.73
CA TYR A 196 -10.30 -9.21 10.36
C TYR A 196 -11.85 -9.27 10.38
N PRO A 197 -12.54 -10.35 9.93
CA PRO A 197 -13.99 -10.36 9.92
C PRO A 197 -14.65 -10.40 11.32
N ASN A 198 -13.89 -10.76 12.36
CA ASN A 198 -14.43 -11.15 13.67
C ASN A 198 -14.35 -10.07 14.76
N GLY A 199 -14.19 -8.79 14.41
CA GLY A 199 -14.48 -7.71 15.37
C GLY A 199 -13.28 -7.04 16.03
N PHE A 200 -12.06 -7.23 15.57
CA PHE A 200 -10.86 -6.57 16.13
C PHE A 200 -10.77 -5.05 15.84
N PHE A 201 -11.74 -4.50 15.12
CA PHE A 201 -11.74 -3.13 14.61
C PHE A 201 -11.96 -2.03 15.63
N LEU A 202 -12.68 -2.32 16.69
CA LEU A 202 -13.10 -1.27 17.64
C LEU A 202 -11.94 -0.65 18.43
N ASN A 203 -10.83 -1.37 18.58
CA ASN A 203 -9.72 -0.88 19.40
C ASN A 203 -8.66 -0.08 18.63
N TYR A 204 -8.63 -0.13 17.28
CA TYR A 204 -7.58 0.48 16.49
C TYR A 204 -7.93 1.81 15.84
N SER A 205 -9.20 2.08 15.58
CA SER A 205 -9.64 3.32 14.93
C SER A 205 -9.94 4.46 15.91
N LEU A 206 -10.12 4.16 17.21
CA LEU A 206 -10.53 5.14 18.21
C LEU A 206 -9.35 5.96 18.78
N ASP A 207 -8.11 5.46 18.69
CA ASP A 207 -6.93 6.13 19.25
C ASP A 207 -6.25 7.13 18.29
N ARG A 208 -6.69 7.24 17.04
CA ARG A 208 -6.12 8.17 16.09
C ARG A 208 -7.12 9.27 15.72
N LYS A 209 -6.68 10.53 15.75
CA LYS A 209 -7.46 11.66 15.29
C LYS A 209 -7.90 11.41 13.84
N SER A 210 -9.16 11.06 13.66
CA SER A 210 -9.78 11.12 12.34
C SER A 210 -10.17 12.57 12.08
N VAL A 211 -9.50 13.19 11.12
CA VAL A 211 -9.92 14.49 10.59
C VAL A 211 -11.07 14.23 9.62
N VAL A 212 -12.25 14.69 9.98
CA VAL A 212 -13.46 14.59 9.14
C VAL A 212 -13.39 15.62 8.02
#